data_5b627314a1ebfad26083621e44f913bf
#
_entry.id   5b627314a1ebfad26083621e44f913bf
#
_cell.length_a   1.000
_cell.length_b   1.000
_cell.length_c   1.000
_cell.angle_alpha   90.00
_cell.angle_beta   90.00
_cell.angle_gamma   90.00
#
_symmetry.space_group_name_H-M   'P 1'
#
loop_
_entity.id
_entity.type
_entity.pdbx_description
1 polymer ?
#
loop_
_entity_poly.entity_id
_entity_poly.type
_entity_poly.pdbx_seq_one_letter_code
_entity_poly.pdbx_strand_id
1 'polypeptide(L)'
;MLSIYQLMKYLRNTHHINVKSSQTQALRNMGYYHGFKGYRFIREDTNRVNFSSLDEIIALNKYDMRLKTVLYPKVMFIENALKSYVIEALLADSKSENFDVIYNKSLTAYRNYTPGSRAYKTEYTKRMN
;
A
#
# COMPACT_ATOMS: atom_id res chain seq x y z
N MET A 1 -12.73 8.11 -19.90
CA MET A 1 -11.93 6.93 -19.52
C MET A 1 -11.59 6.16 -20.78
N LEU A 2 -10.32 5.77 -21.01
CA LEU A 2 -9.95 5.02 -22.21
C LEU A 2 -10.50 3.59 -22.13
N SER A 3 -11.03 3.10 -23.25
CA SER A 3 -11.36 1.67 -23.37
C SER A 3 -10.09 0.83 -23.39
N ILE A 4 -10.20 -0.48 -23.11
CA ILE A 4 -9.04 -1.38 -23.10
C ILE A 4 -8.31 -1.38 -24.47
N TYR A 5 -9.05 -1.30 -25.55
CA TYR A 5 -8.48 -1.24 -26.90
C TYR A 5 -7.76 0.08 -27.18
N GLN A 6 -8.31 1.20 -26.72
CA GLN A 6 -7.63 2.50 -26.79
C GLN A 6 -6.35 2.49 -25.95
N LEU A 7 -6.37 1.84 -24.82
CA LEU A 7 -5.21 1.69 -23.97
C LEU A 7 -4.11 0.83 -24.62
N MET A 8 -4.48 -0.28 -25.26
CA MET A 8 -3.52 -1.09 -26.04
C MET A 8 -2.90 -0.29 -27.19
N LYS A 9 -3.72 0.51 -27.88
CA LYS A 9 -3.23 1.41 -28.95
C LYS A 9 -2.28 2.47 -28.38
N TYR A 10 -2.60 3.03 -27.23
CA TYR A 10 -1.76 4.00 -26.54
C TYR A 10 -0.40 3.41 -26.12
N LEU A 11 -0.39 2.19 -25.60
CA LEU A 11 0.85 1.47 -25.26
C LEU A 11 1.74 1.27 -26.50
N ARG A 12 1.17 0.88 -27.65
CA ARG A 12 1.91 0.70 -28.89
C ARG A 12 2.45 2.03 -29.42
N ASN A 13 1.61 3.03 -29.52
CA ASN A 13 1.94 4.26 -30.24
C ASN A 13 2.77 5.24 -29.41
N THR A 14 2.48 5.35 -28.11
CA THR A 14 3.12 6.34 -27.23
C THR A 14 4.28 5.76 -26.44
N HIS A 15 4.18 4.49 -26.08
CA HIS A 15 5.21 3.82 -25.26
C HIS A 15 6.06 2.83 -26.05
N HIS A 16 5.76 2.63 -27.35
CA HIS A 16 6.47 1.72 -28.25
C HIS A 16 6.57 0.29 -27.73
N ILE A 17 5.55 -0.15 -26.96
CA ILE A 17 5.49 -1.48 -26.37
C ILE A 17 4.72 -2.39 -27.33
N ASN A 18 5.32 -3.53 -27.69
CA ASN A 18 4.64 -4.54 -28.47
C ASN A 18 3.53 -5.19 -27.64
N VAL A 19 2.28 -5.01 -28.07
CA VAL A 19 1.07 -5.52 -27.40
C VAL A 19 0.27 -6.34 -28.38
N LYS A 20 0.05 -7.63 -28.08
CA LYS A 20 -0.76 -8.54 -28.90
C LYS A 20 -2.24 -8.43 -28.52
N SER A 21 -3.14 -8.64 -29.49
CA SER A 21 -4.59 -8.61 -29.24
C SER A 21 -5.04 -9.69 -28.24
N SER A 22 -4.35 -10.84 -28.20
CA SER A 22 -4.59 -11.92 -27.24
C SER A 22 -4.30 -11.54 -25.79
N GLN A 23 -3.57 -10.44 -25.55
CA GLN A 23 -3.18 -9.97 -24.21
C GLN A 23 -4.19 -9.01 -23.57
N THR A 24 -5.32 -8.76 -24.24
CA THR A 24 -6.39 -7.86 -23.73
C THR A 24 -6.83 -8.22 -22.33
N GLN A 25 -7.05 -9.50 -22.06
CA GLN A 25 -7.50 -9.96 -20.74
C GLN A 25 -6.40 -9.81 -19.69
N ALA A 26 -5.16 -10.08 -20.03
CA ALA A 26 -4.02 -9.90 -19.12
C ALA A 26 -3.87 -8.42 -18.73
N LEU A 27 -3.95 -7.50 -19.69
CA LEU A 27 -3.89 -6.06 -19.43
C LEU A 27 -5.08 -5.59 -18.59
N ARG A 28 -6.28 -6.15 -18.80
CA ARG A 28 -7.48 -5.84 -18.00
C ARG A 28 -7.31 -6.27 -16.54
N ASN A 29 -6.82 -7.49 -16.32
CA ASN A 29 -6.64 -8.06 -14.98
C ASN A 29 -5.52 -7.35 -14.20
N MET A 30 -4.43 -7.03 -14.87
CA MET A 30 -3.29 -6.34 -14.26
C MET A 30 -3.58 -4.86 -13.99
N GLY A 31 -4.38 -4.24 -14.85
CA GLY A 31 -4.67 -2.81 -14.83
C GLY A 31 -3.51 -1.95 -15.36
N TYR A 32 -3.86 -0.79 -15.91
CA TYR A 32 -2.88 0.13 -16.47
C TYR A 32 -2.04 0.82 -15.38
N TYR A 33 -2.69 1.32 -14.33
CA TYR A 33 -2.00 2.09 -13.29
C TYR A 33 -1.18 1.21 -12.36
N HIS A 34 -1.75 0.10 -11.89
CA HIS A 34 -1.07 -0.80 -10.97
C HIS A 34 -0.09 -1.74 -11.65
N GLY A 35 -0.42 -2.16 -12.88
CA GLY A 35 0.46 -2.98 -13.69
C GLY A 35 1.51 -2.14 -14.43
N PHE A 36 1.16 -1.61 -15.60
CA PHE A 36 2.14 -0.95 -16.46
C PHE A 36 2.83 0.25 -15.79
N LYS A 37 2.06 1.21 -15.26
CA LYS A 37 2.66 2.39 -14.62
C LYS A 37 3.41 2.04 -13.33
N GLY A 38 2.88 1.09 -12.54
CA GLY A 38 3.51 0.69 -11.28
C GLY A 38 4.89 0.06 -11.47
N TYR A 39 5.09 -0.68 -12.56
CA TYR A 39 6.39 -1.32 -12.85
C TYR A 39 7.34 -0.45 -13.69
N ARG A 40 6.88 0.68 -14.21
CA ARG A 40 7.66 1.50 -15.14
C ARG A 40 8.79 2.27 -14.46
N PHE A 41 8.67 2.58 -13.20
CA PHE A 41 9.61 3.43 -12.47
C PHE A 41 10.25 2.68 -11.30
N ILE A 42 11.55 2.90 -11.10
CA ILE A 42 12.30 2.40 -9.95
C ILE A 42 12.69 3.61 -9.10
N ARG A 43 12.01 3.80 -7.96
CA ARG A 43 12.22 4.87 -6.96
C ARG A 43 11.86 6.28 -7.44
N GLU A 44 12.32 6.69 -8.62
CA GLU A 44 12.19 8.06 -9.15
C GLU A 44 11.63 8.07 -10.56
N ASP A 45 10.96 9.16 -10.93
CA ASP A 45 10.36 9.35 -12.25
C ASP A 45 11.38 9.36 -13.39
N THR A 46 12.64 9.62 -13.09
CA THR A 46 13.75 9.62 -14.04
C THR A 46 14.30 8.23 -14.31
N ASN A 47 14.14 7.29 -13.37
CA ASN A 47 14.64 5.94 -13.51
C ASN A 47 13.58 4.99 -14.09
N ARG A 48 13.46 5.02 -15.40
CA ARG A 48 12.47 4.23 -16.14
C ARG A 48 13.00 2.86 -16.52
N VAL A 49 12.17 1.85 -16.31
CA VAL A 49 12.38 0.52 -16.90
C VAL A 49 11.83 0.54 -18.33
N ASN A 50 12.69 0.25 -19.29
CA ASN A 50 12.31 0.18 -20.71
C ASN A 50 11.78 -1.21 -21.02
N PHE A 51 10.47 -1.34 -21.14
CA PHE A 51 9.82 -2.56 -21.62
C PHE A 51 9.69 -2.50 -23.12
N SER A 52 10.04 -3.59 -23.82
CA SER A 52 9.87 -3.74 -25.26
C SER A 52 8.52 -4.40 -25.58
N SER A 53 7.99 -5.20 -24.69
CA SER A 53 6.76 -5.96 -24.89
C SER A 53 5.88 -6.03 -23.63
N LEU A 54 4.59 -6.24 -23.85
CA LEU A 54 3.66 -6.51 -22.74
C LEU A 54 3.92 -7.86 -22.09
N ASP A 55 4.55 -8.80 -22.78
CA ASP A 55 4.94 -10.10 -22.23
C ASP A 55 5.91 -9.94 -21.03
N GLU A 56 6.86 -9.00 -21.11
CA GLU A 56 7.79 -8.68 -20.02
C GLU A 56 7.07 -8.16 -18.78
N ILE A 57 6.10 -7.27 -18.98
CA ILE A 57 5.30 -6.69 -17.89
C ILE A 57 4.41 -7.77 -17.24
N ILE A 58 3.82 -8.65 -18.05
CA ILE A 58 3.04 -9.80 -17.56
C ILE A 58 3.93 -10.75 -16.74
N ALA A 59 5.15 -11.01 -17.20
CA ALA A 59 6.10 -11.85 -16.48
C ALA A 59 6.48 -11.24 -15.12
N LEU A 60 6.75 -9.94 -15.11
CA LEU A 60 7.05 -9.20 -13.88
C LEU A 60 5.86 -9.19 -12.91
N ASN A 61 4.65 -8.98 -13.41
CA ASN A 61 3.43 -9.05 -12.60
C ASN A 61 3.23 -10.45 -11.99
N LYS A 62 3.46 -11.51 -12.76
CA LYS A 62 3.40 -12.88 -12.24
C LYS A 62 4.44 -13.14 -11.15
N TYR A 63 5.65 -12.62 -11.32
CA TYR A 63 6.71 -12.71 -10.31
C TYR A 63 6.31 -11.98 -9.03
N ASP A 64 5.85 -10.73 -9.14
CA ASP A 64 5.38 -9.93 -8.02
C ASP A 64 4.23 -10.62 -7.25
N MET A 65 3.26 -11.18 -7.97
CA MET A 65 2.17 -11.93 -7.36
C MET A 65 2.65 -13.19 -6.61
N ARG A 66 3.63 -13.91 -7.17
CA ARG A 66 4.24 -15.08 -6.48
C ARG A 66 4.98 -14.62 -5.22
N LEU A 67 5.75 -13.55 -5.30
CA LEU A 67 6.45 -12.98 -4.15
C LEU A 67 5.48 -12.57 -3.04
N LYS A 68 4.40 -11.89 -3.41
CA LYS A 68 3.31 -11.54 -2.49
C LYS A 68 2.67 -12.75 -1.83
N THR A 69 2.44 -13.83 -2.56
CA THR A 69 1.88 -15.07 -2.02
C THR A 69 2.77 -15.68 -0.92
N VAL A 70 4.09 -15.53 -1.03
CA VAL A 70 5.02 -16.02 0.00
C VAL A 70 5.10 -15.07 1.20
N LEU A 71 5.10 -13.76 0.95
CA LEU A 71 5.32 -12.75 1.99
C LEU A 71 4.04 -12.40 2.77
N TYR A 72 2.90 -12.30 2.09
CA TYR A 72 1.64 -11.83 2.69
C TYR A 72 1.22 -12.61 3.95
N PRO A 73 1.23 -13.96 3.96
CA PRO A 73 0.87 -14.71 5.15
C PRO A 73 1.78 -14.40 6.35
N LYS A 74 3.08 -14.15 6.10
CA LYS A 74 4.06 -13.81 7.13
C LYS A 74 3.83 -12.42 7.70
N VAL A 75 3.54 -11.45 6.82
CA VAL A 75 3.20 -10.07 7.21
C VAL A 75 1.92 -10.05 8.03
N MET A 76 0.87 -10.76 7.60
CA MET A 76 -0.38 -10.87 8.33
C MET A 76 -0.21 -11.55 9.69
N PHE A 77 0.64 -12.56 9.79
CA PHE A 77 0.97 -13.20 11.07
C PHE A 77 1.63 -12.21 12.04
N ILE A 78 2.64 -11.46 11.57
CA ILE A 78 3.33 -10.45 12.37
C ILE A 78 2.37 -9.34 12.79
N GLU A 79 1.54 -8.86 11.88
CA GLU A 79 0.54 -7.84 12.15
C GLU A 79 -0.44 -8.27 13.25
N ASN A 80 -0.96 -9.49 13.16
CA ASN A 80 -1.87 -10.04 14.18
C ASN A 80 -1.18 -10.23 15.52
N ALA A 81 0.08 -10.72 15.54
CA ALA A 81 0.85 -10.85 16.75
C ALA A 81 1.10 -9.49 17.43
N LEU A 82 1.50 -8.48 16.64
CA LEU A 82 1.71 -7.11 17.15
C LEU A 82 0.42 -6.52 17.72
N LYS A 83 -0.71 -6.69 17.03
CA LYS A 83 -2.02 -6.25 17.53
C LYS A 83 -2.35 -6.89 18.87
N SER A 84 -2.13 -8.21 19.01
CA SER A 84 -2.38 -8.93 20.25
C SER A 84 -1.50 -8.43 21.39
N TYR A 85 -0.20 -8.24 21.16
CA TYR A 85 0.72 -7.70 22.17
C TYR A 85 0.35 -6.26 22.58
N VAL A 86 -0.04 -5.42 21.64
CA VAL A 86 -0.48 -4.06 21.94
C VAL A 86 -1.74 -4.06 22.79
N ILE A 87 -2.73 -4.89 22.45
CA ILE A 87 -3.97 -5.02 23.24
C ILE A 87 -3.65 -5.53 24.64
N GLU A 88 -2.83 -6.56 24.77
CA GLU A 88 -2.42 -7.11 26.07
C GLU A 88 -1.73 -6.03 26.93
N ALA A 89 -0.80 -5.29 26.36
CA ALA A 89 -0.12 -4.21 27.07
C ALA A 89 -1.09 -3.10 27.52
N LEU A 90 -2.03 -2.72 26.66
CA LEU A 90 -3.05 -1.72 26.98
C LEU A 90 -3.99 -2.18 28.09
N LEU A 91 -4.43 -3.44 28.06
CA LEU A 91 -5.28 -4.02 29.10
C LEU A 91 -4.52 -4.12 30.43
N ALA A 92 -3.26 -4.53 30.42
CA ALA A 92 -2.41 -4.59 31.60
C ALA A 92 -2.17 -3.21 32.24
N ASP A 93 -1.93 -2.18 31.43
CA ASP A 93 -1.75 -0.80 31.89
C ASP A 93 -3.04 -0.18 32.40
N SER A 94 -4.13 -0.31 31.66
CA SER A 94 -5.42 0.28 31.99
C SER A 94 -6.12 -0.43 33.16
N LYS A 95 -5.87 -1.73 33.33
CA LYS A 95 -6.59 -2.63 34.24
C LYS A 95 -8.11 -2.63 34.01
N SER A 96 -8.54 -2.45 32.76
CA SER A 96 -9.92 -2.35 32.34
C SER A 96 -10.10 -2.90 30.94
N GLU A 97 -11.24 -3.54 30.68
CA GLU A 97 -11.67 -3.94 29.34
C GLU A 97 -12.56 -2.87 28.67
N ASN A 98 -12.90 -1.80 29.41
CA ASN A 98 -13.70 -0.71 28.87
C ASN A 98 -12.84 0.18 27.96
N PHE A 99 -13.28 0.33 26.70
CA PHE A 99 -12.58 1.11 25.68
C PHE A 99 -12.36 2.56 26.10
N ASP A 100 -13.35 3.22 26.69
CA ASP A 100 -13.24 4.62 27.11
C ASP A 100 -12.20 4.80 28.22
N VAL A 101 -12.09 3.85 29.14
CA VAL A 101 -11.06 3.86 30.18
C VAL A 101 -9.68 3.70 29.58
N ILE A 102 -9.49 2.71 28.70
CA ILE A 102 -8.23 2.46 27.99
C ILE A 102 -7.84 3.70 27.18
N TYR A 103 -8.77 4.23 26.39
CA TYR A 103 -8.53 5.38 25.52
C TYR A 103 -8.15 6.63 26.34
N ASN A 104 -8.87 6.90 27.42
CA ASN A 104 -8.61 8.06 28.26
C ASN A 104 -7.37 7.93 29.14
N LYS A 105 -6.97 6.71 29.52
CA LYS A 105 -5.79 6.47 30.35
C LYS A 105 -4.51 6.33 29.52
N SER A 106 -4.52 5.48 28.51
CA SER A 106 -3.30 5.08 27.81
C SER A 106 -3.04 5.91 26.54
N LEU A 107 -4.07 6.49 25.92
CA LEU A 107 -3.94 7.26 24.67
C LEU A 107 -4.01 8.77 24.87
N THR A 108 -3.54 9.27 25.99
CA THR A 108 -3.63 10.68 26.36
C THR A 108 -2.27 11.39 26.47
N ALA A 109 -1.25 10.84 25.83
CA ALA A 109 0.11 11.41 25.88
C ALA A 109 0.19 12.92 25.58
N TYR A 110 -0.73 13.45 24.73
CA TYR A 110 -0.81 14.89 24.44
C TYR A 110 -1.12 15.74 25.68
N ARG A 111 -1.76 15.18 26.70
CA ARG A 111 -2.06 15.88 27.97
C ARG A 111 -0.82 16.15 28.82
N ASN A 112 0.29 15.46 28.53
CA ASN A 112 1.56 15.66 29.22
C ASN A 112 2.31 16.91 28.71
N TYR A 113 1.81 17.56 27.68
CA TYR A 113 2.40 18.74 27.09
C TYR A 113 1.61 20.00 27.43
N THR A 114 2.28 21.14 27.51
CA THR A 114 1.63 22.45 27.73
C THR A 114 0.59 22.69 26.62
N PRO A 115 -0.68 22.95 26.96
CA PRO A 115 -1.72 23.26 25.98
C PRO A 115 -1.29 24.38 25.03
N GLY A 116 -1.51 24.17 23.72
CA GLY A 116 -1.11 25.13 22.69
C GLY A 116 0.35 25.05 22.21
N SER A 117 1.23 24.31 22.91
CA SER A 117 2.59 24.05 22.43
C SER A 117 2.61 23.25 21.13
N ARG A 118 3.73 23.30 20.38
CA ARG A 118 3.90 22.49 19.16
C ARG A 118 3.76 21.00 19.44
N ALA A 119 4.33 20.51 20.53
CA ALA A 119 4.24 19.10 20.93
C ALA A 119 2.79 18.70 21.24
N TYR A 120 2.06 19.53 22.02
CA TYR A 120 0.64 19.32 22.30
C TYR A 120 -0.18 19.22 21.00
N LYS A 121 -0.03 20.20 20.09
CA LYS A 121 -0.76 20.21 18.81
C LYS A 121 -0.47 18.98 17.97
N THR A 122 0.80 18.56 17.90
CA THR A 122 1.20 17.35 17.14
C THR A 122 0.55 16.09 17.71
N GLU A 123 0.61 15.88 19.01
CA GLU A 123 0.04 14.70 19.66
C GLU A 123 -1.50 14.71 19.66
N TYR A 124 -2.10 15.88 19.82
CA TYR A 124 -3.55 16.05 19.69
C TYR A 124 -4.03 15.72 18.27
N THR A 125 -3.35 16.19 17.23
CA THR A 125 -3.69 15.91 15.83
C THR A 125 -3.56 14.41 15.50
N LYS A 126 -2.50 13.76 15.99
CA LYS A 126 -2.34 12.29 15.82
C LYS A 126 -3.50 11.49 16.43
N ARG A 127 -4.09 11.99 17.49
CA ARG A 127 -5.23 11.36 18.16
C ARG A 127 -6.53 11.55 17.38
N MET A 128 -6.72 12.72 16.76
CA MET A 128 -7.98 13.08 16.10
C MET A 128 -8.09 12.55 14.67
N ASN A 129 -6.97 12.12 14.06
CA ASN A 129 -6.92 11.48 12.75
C ASN A 129 -6.86 9.95 12.88
#